data_86c2f8afb0dba4ea6baa99152147c2cc
#
_entry.id   86c2f8afb0dba4ea6baa99152147c2cc
#
_cell.length_a   1.000
_cell.length_b   1.000
_cell.length_c   1.000
_cell.angle_alpha   90.00
_cell.angle_beta   90.00
_cell.angle_gamma   90.00
#
_symmetry.space_group_name_H-M   'P 1'
#
loop_
_entity.id
_entity.type
_entity.pdbx_description
1 polymer ?
#
loop_
_entity_poly.entity_id
_entity_poly.type
_entity_poly.pdbx_seq_one_letter_code
_entity_poly.pdbx_strand_id
1 'polypeptide(L)'
;MADLPFELGSGLDEQLARILDVEGKIPRAIEALGPVEGRDVVVVDGSAGIRARQLETLGARVTVVESTGPTAFAAPAASADVVVGLWSAFRAAGSDEIAKAARLLRPGGRLLIVHDYGRDDVAKLREPGRAEGAWAYREDPFLGSGFKIRVVHCWWTFPSVDEARTFLEAAFGAMGRAVADRLTRPRLSYNVAVYHRTLGEEPA
;
A
#
# COMPACT_ATOMS: atom_id res chain seq x y z
N MET A 1 10.89 3.50 4.38
CA MET A 1 9.64 3.73 5.12
C MET A 1 8.51 3.01 4.42
N ALA A 2 7.83 2.15 5.14
CA ALA A 2 6.94 1.14 4.57
C ALA A 2 5.55 1.65 4.11
N ASP A 3 5.13 2.82 4.56
CA ASP A 3 3.83 3.43 4.20
C ASP A 3 3.79 4.05 2.80
N LEU A 4 4.89 4.02 2.08
CA LEU A 4 5.06 4.67 0.78
C LEU A 4 5.55 3.70 -0.28
N PRO A 5 5.18 3.91 -1.55
CA PRO A 5 5.59 3.04 -2.66
C PRO A 5 7.07 3.15 -3.02
N PHE A 6 7.77 4.18 -2.53
CA PHE A 6 9.19 4.44 -2.75
C PHE A 6 9.85 4.86 -1.45
N GLU A 7 11.11 4.51 -1.30
CA GLU A 7 12.01 5.01 -0.27
C GLU A 7 12.96 6.03 -0.93
N LEU A 8 12.69 7.31 -0.70
CA LEU A 8 13.38 8.42 -1.37
C LEU A 8 14.38 9.15 -0.46
N GLY A 9 14.33 8.83 0.84
CA GLY A 9 15.12 9.49 1.87
C GLY A 9 14.40 10.68 2.54
N SER A 10 15.02 11.17 3.62
CA SER A 10 14.42 12.22 4.46
C SER A 10 14.08 13.48 3.66
N GLY A 11 12.92 14.05 3.93
CA GLY A 11 12.39 15.22 3.23
C GLY A 11 11.58 14.87 1.98
N LEU A 12 12.10 14.02 1.07
CA LEU A 12 11.35 13.59 -0.12
C LEU A 12 10.23 12.61 0.25
N ASP A 13 10.46 11.74 1.24
CA ASP A 13 9.42 10.85 1.76
C ASP A 13 8.24 11.63 2.34
N GLU A 14 8.51 12.70 3.08
CA GLU A 14 7.46 13.58 3.62
C GLU A 14 6.70 14.32 2.51
N GLN A 15 7.40 14.75 1.46
CA GLN A 15 6.76 15.36 0.29
C GLN A 15 5.90 14.35 -0.45
N LEU A 16 6.40 13.11 -0.68
CA LEU A 16 5.63 12.03 -1.29
C LEU A 16 4.36 11.73 -0.47
N ALA A 17 4.48 11.67 0.85
CA ALA A 17 3.34 11.46 1.74
C ALA A 17 2.23 12.51 1.59
N ARG A 18 2.60 13.77 1.33
CA ARG A 18 1.65 14.87 1.14
C ARG A 18 0.96 14.88 -0.21
N ILE A 19 1.61 14.41 -1.27
CA ILE A 19 1.07 14.41 -2.64
C ILE A 19 0.36 13.13 -3.02
N LEU A 20 0.69 12.02 -2.33
CA LEU A 20 0.13 10.71 -2.61
C LEU A 20 -1.31 10.59 -2.08
N ASP A 21 -2.24 10.38 -3.01
CA ASP A 21 -3.65 10.10 -2.68
C ASP A 21 -4.30 11.18 -1.78
N VAL A 22 -4.12 12.44 -2.16
CA VAL A 22 -4.71 13.60 -1.44
C VAL A 22 -6.24 13.46 -1.30
N GLU A 23 -6.87 12.75 -2.24
CA GLU A 23 -8.31 12.49 -2.21
C GLU A 23 -8.70 11.39 -1.19
N GLY A 24 -7.75 10.68 -0.59
CA GLY A 24 -8.00 9.63 0.39
C GLY A 24 -8.73 8.40 -0.19
N LYS A 25 -8.47 8.03 -1.42
CA LYS A 25 -9.11 6.88 -2.07
C LYS A 25 -8.63 5.55 -1.53
N ILE A 26 -7.33 5.46 -1.16
CA ILE A 26 -6.74 4.24 -0.61
C ILE A 26 -7.39 3.88 0.73
N PRO A 27 -7.43 4.76 1.76
CA PRO A 27 -8.08 4.41 3.02
C PRO A 27 -9.56 4.11 2.87
N ARG A 28 -10.29 4.80 1.98
CA ARG A 28 -11.70 4.46 1.68
C ARG A 28 -11.87 3.11 0.99
N ALA A 29 -10.92 2.70 0.14
CA ALA A 29 -10.95 1.37 -0.46
C ALA A 29 -10.67 0.28 0.58
N ILE A 30 -9.75 0.52 1.51
CA ILE A 30 -9.49 -0.36 2.65
C ILE A 30 -10.77 -0.51 3.48
N GLU A 31 -11.40 0.59 3.87
CA GLU A 31 -12.68 0.60 4.62
C GLU A 31 -13.78 -0.18 3.88
N ALA A 32 -13.93 0.03 2.58
CA ALA A 32 -14.96 -0.65 1.79
C ALA A 32 -14.75 -2.16 1.65
N LEU A 33 -13.51 -2.63 1.78
CA LEU A 33 -13.14 -4.04 1.64
C LEU A 33 -12.98 -4.76 2.99
N GLY A 34 -12.64 -4.02 4.04
CA GLY A 34 -12.54 -4.49 5.42
C GLY A 34 -13.00 -3.37 6.35
N PRO A 35 -14.29 -3.31 6.73
CA PRO A 35 -14.79 -2.24 7.58
C PRO A 35 -13.95 -2.08 8.84
N VAL A 36 -13.45 -0.85 9.08
CA VAL A 36 -12.49 -0.54 10.14
C VAL A 36 -13.10 0.28 11.29
N GLU A 37 -14.25 0.90 11.10
CA GLU A 37 -14.91 1.69 12.16
C GLU A 37 -15.22 0.81 13.39
N GLY A 38 -14.69 1.22 14.54
CA GLY A 38 -14.83 0.48 15.80
C GLY A 38 -14.11 -0.88 15.82
N ARG A 39 -13.24 -1.17 14.87
CA ARG A 39 -12.52 -2.46 14.74
C ARG A 39 -11.07 -2.35 15.19
N ASP A 40 -10.50 -3.50 15.57
CA ASP A 40 -9.08 -3.65 15.85
C ASP A 40 -8.36 -3.94 14.52
N VAL A 41 -7.48 -3.03 14.13
CA VAL A 41 -6.75 -3.09 12.85
C VAL A 41 -5.25 -3.19 13.12
N VAL A 42 -4.62 -4.22 12.56
CA VAL A 42 -3.16 -4.32 12.55
C VAL A 42 -2.64 -3.83 11.20
N VAL A 43 -1.75 -2.84 11.24
CA VAL A 43 -1.03 -2.32 10.06
C VAL A 43 0.38 -2.89 10.07
N VAL A 44 0.74 -3.61 9.02
CA VAL A 44 2.07 -4.22 8.85
C VAL A 44 2.96 -3.27 8.06
N ASP A 45 4.14 -2.97 8.60
CA ASP A 45 5.12 -2.02 8.04
C ASP A 45 4.58 -0.59 7.88
N GLY A 46 3.72 -0.16 8.78
CA GLY A 46 3.15 1.18 8.83
C GLY A 46 3.95 2.18 9.67
N SER A 47 5.27 2.06 9.77
CA SER A 47 6.11 2.79 10.73
C SER A 47 6.13 4.32 10.54
N ALA A 48 5.87 4.84 9.33
CA ALA A 48 5.71 6.27 9.11
C ALA A 48 4.38 6.81 9.68
N GLY A 49 3.44 5.93 9.98
CA GLY A 49 2.18 6.24 10.65
C GLY A 49 1.17 7.00 9.78
N ILE A 50 1.40 7.15 8.48
CA ILE A 50 0.52 7.90 7.58
C ILE A 50 -0.80 7.17 7.43
N ARG A 51 -0.73 5.88 7.07
CA ARG A 51 -1.94 5.06 6.87
C ARG A 51 -2.60 4.71 8.20
N ALA A 52 -1.81 4.48 9.24
CA ALA A 52 -2.33 4.29 10.59
C ALA A 52 -3.24 5.45 11.00
N ARG A 53 -2.75 6.69 10.93
CA ARG A 53 -3.55 7.89 11.24
C ARG A 53 -4.80 8.05 10.37
N GLN A 54 -4.72 7.69 9.08
CA GLN A 54 -5.88 7.74 8.20
C GLN A 54 -6.96 6.73 8.61
N LEU A 55 -6.56 5.50 8.99
CA LEU A 55 -7.48 4.48 9.48
C LEU A 55 -8.07 4.84 10.85
N GLU A 56 -7.27 5.44 11.75
CA GLU A 56 -7.75 5.98 13.02
C GLU A 56 -8.80 7.08 12.81
N THR A 57 -8.60 7.95 11.81
CA THR A 57 -9.60 8.98 11.43
C THR A 57 -10.92 8.35 10.95
N LEU A 58 -10.87 7.13 10.40
CA LEU A 58 -12.04 6.33 10.03
C LEU A 58 -12.61 5.51 11.20
N GLY A 59 -12.13 5.73 12.42
CA GLY A 59 -12.63 5.09 13.65
C GLY A 59 -11.99 3.77 14.00
N ALA A 60 -10.89 3.37 13.37
CA ALA A 60 -10.14 2.16 13.71
C ALA A 60 -9.35 2.30 15.01
N ARG A 61 -9.18 1.20 15.72
CA ARG A 61 -8.14 1.04 16.76
C ARG A 61 -6.93 0.39 16.13
N VAL A 62 -5.88 1.17 15.84
CA VAL A 62 -4.74 0.72 15.06
C VAL A 62 -3.59 0.25 15.95
N THR A 63 -3.02 -0.90 15.60
CA THR A 63 -1.73 -1.40 16.09
C THR A 63 -0.78 -1.55 14.92
N VAL A 64 0.41 -0.97 15.00
CA VAL A 64 1.44 -1.11 13.96
C VAL A 64 2.42 -2.21 14.36
N VAL A 65 2.75 -3.09 13.43
CA VAL A 65 3.75 -4.15 13.58
C VAL A 65 4.70 -4.16 12.38
N GLU A 66 5.89 -4.71 12.56
CA GLU A 66 6.86 -4.90 11.47
C GLU A 66 6.68 -6.29 10.84
N SER A 67 7.00 -6.42 9.53
CA SER A 67 6.97 -7.71 8.83
C SER A 67 8.24 -8.54 9.06
N THR A 68 9.34 -7.89 9.42
CA THR A 68 10.68 -8.48 9.56
C THR A 68 11.27 -8.24 10.94
N GLY A 69 12.38 -8.93 11.21
CA GLY A 69 13.10 -8.79 12.48
C GLY A 69 12.56 -9.69 13.60
N PRO A 70 13.14 -9.60 14.81
CA PRO A 70 12.82 -10.48 15.93
C PRO A 70 11.40 -10.25 16.49
N THR A 71 10.82 -9.10 16.22
CA THR A 71 9.45 -8.71 16.63
C THR A 71 8.46 -8.73 15.46
N ALA A 72 8.78 -9.46 14.39
CA ALA A 72 7.91 -9.57 13.24
C ALA A 72 6.52 -10.10 13.63
N PHE A 73 5.47 -9.37 13.20
CA PHE A 73 4.08 -9.68 13.53
C PHE A 73 3.81 -9.80 15.04
N ALA A 74 4.47 -8.98 15.85
CA ALA A 74 4.38 -9.00 17.32
C ALA A 74 3.07 -8.39 17.82
N ALA A 75 1.98 -9.14 17.65
CA ALA A 75 0.69 -8.85 18.26
C ALA A 75 0.05 -10.18 18.75
N PRO A 76 -0.89 -10.12 19.72
CA PRO A 76 -1.58 -11.31 20.20
C PRO A 76 -2.33 -12.04 19.08
N ALA A 77 -2.44 -13.36 19.20
CA ALA A 77 -3.27 -14.14 18.29
C ALA A 77 -4.75 -13.73 18.42
N ALA A 78 -5.51 -13.78 17.32
CA ALA A 78 -6.92 -13.42 17.25
C ALA A 78 -7.25 -12.05 17.89
N SER A 79 -6.34 -11.07 17.73
CA SER A 79 -6.49 -9.72 18.29
C SER A 79 -7.03 -8.70 17.28
N ALA A 80 -7.03 -9.01 15.98
CA ALA A 80 -7.41 -8.10 14.92
C ALA A 80 -8.65 -8.58 14.16
N ASP A 81 -9.48 -7.64 13.75
CA ASP A 81 -10.58 -7.85 12.81
C ASP A 81 -10.07 -7.69 11.36
N VAL A 82 -9.08 -6.82 11.17
CA VAL A 82 -8.48 -6.52 9.88
C VAL A 82 -6.96 -6.45 10.02
N VAL A 83 -6.23 -7.07 9.09
CA VAL A 83 -4.78 -6.89 8.91
C VAL A 83 -4.56 -6.19 7.58
N VAL A 84 -3.78 -5.11 7.57
CA VAL A 84 -3.44 -4.33 6.38
C VAL A 84 -1.93 -4.39 6.18
N GLY A 85 -1.47 -5.03 5.11
CA GLY A 85 -0.08 -4.99 4.65
C GLY A 85 0.11 -3.84 3.67
N LEU A 86 1.15 -3.04 3.87
CA LEU A 86 1.47 -1.91 3.02
C LEU A 86 2.71 -2.24 2.17
N TRP A 87 2.87 -1.64 1.06
CA TRP A 87 3.85 -1.83 -0.02
C TRP A 87 5.09 -2.70 0.22
N SER A 88 5.70 -2.69 1.39
CA SER A 88 6.87 -3.49 1.76
C SER A 88 6.53 -4.89 2.26
N ALA A 89 5.35 -5.05 2.87
CA ALA A 89 4.87 -6.31 3.41
C ALA A 89 4.29 -7.22 2.31
N PHE A 90 4.41 -8.52 2.47
CA PHE A 90 3.80 -9.53 1.60
C PHE A 90 4.26 -9.47 0.13
N ARG A 91 5.44 -8.94 -0.15
CA ARG A 91 5.94 -8.78 -1.54
C ARG A 91 6.05 -10.09 -2.31
N ALA A 92 6.34 -11.17 -1.64
CA ALA A 92 6.49 -12.48 -2.25
C ALA A 92 5.21 -13.32 -2.22
N ALA A 93 4.11 -12.82 -1.65
CA ALA A 93 2.89 -13.61 -1.36
C ALA A 93 3.20 -14.96 -0.70
N GLY A 94 4.28 -14.99 0.10
CA GLY A 94 4.75 -16.20 0.75
C GLY A 94 3.70 -16.74 1.73
N SER A 95 3.51 -18.06 1.74
CA SER A 95 2.58 -18.74 2.64
C SER A 95 2.84 -18.42 4.12
N ASP A 96 4.10 -18.20 4.50
CA ASP A 96 4.50 -17.90 5.88
C ASP A 96 4.02 -16.53 6.36
N GLU A 97 4.08 -15.48 5.50
CA GLU A 97 3.57 -14.15 5.86
C GLU A 97 2.05 -14.17 5.99
N ILE A 98 1.37 -14.86 5.07
CA ILE A 98 -0.09 -15.05 5.13
C ILE A 98 -0.48 -15.83 6.39
N ALA A 99 0.25 -16.87 6.75
CA ALA A 99 0.01 -17.63 7.98
C ALA A 99 0.22 -16.79 9.24
N LYS A 100 1.27 -15.96 9.28
CA LYS A 100 1.51 -15.02 10.38
C LYS A 100 0.37 -14.00 10.52
N ALA A 101 -0.09 -13.43 9.39
CA ALA A 101 -1.23 -12.52 9.39
C ALA A 101 -2.53 -13.21 9.82
N ALA A 102 -2.78 -14.45 9.34
CA ALA A 102 -3.93 -15.24 9.73
C ALA A 102 -3.98 -15.51 11.23
N ARG A 103 -2.82 -15.74 11.88
CA ARG A 103 -2.74 -15.91 13.33
C ARG A 103 -3.24 -14.68 14.11
N LEU A 104 -3.02 -13.48 13.57
CA LEU A 104 -3.46 -12.23 14.21
C LEU A 104 -4.96 -12.00 14.07
N LEU A 105 -5.57 -12.54 13.02
CA LEU A 105 -6.99 -12.32 12.71
C LEU A 105 -7.90 -13.16 13.60
N ARG A 106 -9.01 -12.56 14.00
CA ARG A 106 -10.17 -13.29 14.53
C ARG A 106 -10.81 -14.14 13.44
N PRO A 107 -11.57 -15.19 13.77
CA PRO A 107 -12.36 -15.92 12.78
C PRO A 107 -13.21 -14.97 11.93
N GLY A 108 -13.16 -15.15 10.60
CA GLY A 108 -13.83 -14.27 9.65
C GLY A 108 -13.15 -12.91 9.42
N GLY A 109 -11.99 -12.69 10.01
CA GLY A 109 -11.19 -11.47 9.83
C GLY A 109 -10.66 -11.30 8.41
N ARG A 110 -10.25 -10.10 8.06
CA ARG A 110 -9.84 -9.74 6.70
C ARG A 110 -8.37 -9.39 6.61
N LEU A 111 -7.69 -9.98 5.63
CA LEU A 111 -6.36 -9.58 5.19
C LEU A 111 -6.48 -8.72 3.93
N LEU A 112 -5.93 -7.51 4.00
CA LEU A 112 -5.82 -6.57 2.88
C LEU A 112 -4.36 -6.27 2.62
N ILE A 113 -3.95 -6.29 1.35
CA ILE A 113 -2.56 -6.05 0.95
C ILE A 113 -2.55 -4.98 -0.13
N VAL A 114 -1.79 -3.92 0.09
CA VAL A 114 -1.71 -2.74 -0.77
C VAL A 114 -0.39 -2.76 -1.51
N HIS A 115 -0.45 -2.80 -2.85
CA HIS A 115 0.71 -2.74 -3.72
C HIS A 115 0.48 -1.83 -4.93
N ASP A 116 1.56 -1.50 -5.63
CA ASP A 116 1.45 -0.86 -6.94
C ASP A 116 0.73 -1.79 -7.92
N TYR A 117 -0.21 -1.26 -8.66
CA TYR A 117 -0.80 -1.98 -9.79
C TYR A 117 0.00 -1.75 -11.07
N GLY A 118 0.61 -0.58 -11.22
CA GLY A 118 1.30 -0.16 -12.44
C GLY A 118 0.35 0.31 -13.54
N ARG A 119 0.84 0.35 -14.80
CA ARG A 119 0.12 0.88 -15.98
C ARG A 119 -0.34 2.33 -15.79
N ASP A 120 0.53 3.15 -15.21
CA ASP A 120 0.30 4.55 -14.87
C ASP A 120 1.58 5.38 -15.07
N ASP A 121 1.52 6.68 -14.75
CA ASP A 121 2.67 7.56 -14.91
C ASP A 121 3.76 7.28 -13.89
N VAL A 122 3.38 6.90 -12.67
CA VAL A 122 4.31 6.59 -11.58
C VAL A 122 5.14 5.33 -11.89
N ALA A 123 4.57 4.37 -12.61
CA ALA A 123 5.31 3.17 -13.06
C ALA A 123 6.52 3.52 -13.94
N LYS A 124 6.47 4.64 -14.69
CA LYS A 124 7.57 5.13 -15.53
C LYS A 124 8.77 5.66 -14.72
N LEU A 125 8.59 5.90 -13.42
CA LEU A 125 9.64 6.32 -12.49
C LEU A 125 10.47 5.15 -11.94
N ARG A 126 10.13 3.92 -12.30
CA ARG A 126 10.86 2.72 -11.91
C ARG A 126 11.86 2.32 -12.99
N GLU A 127 12.98 1.73 -12.59
CA GLU A 127 13.97 1.22 -13.54
C GLU A 127 13.36 0.17 -14.47
N PRO A 128 13.67 0.22 -15.79
CA PRO A 128 13.27 -0.80 -16.74
C PRO A 128 13.76 -2.19 -16.29
N GLY A 129 12.86 -3.16 -16.18
CA GLY A 129 13.18 -4.52 -15.73
C GLY A 129 13.02 -4.78 -14.22
N ARG A 130 12.83 -3.76 -13.41
CA ARG A 130 12.26 -3.93 -12.08
C ARG A 130 10.75 -4.08 -12.29
N ALA A 131 10.30 -5.30 -12.24
CA ALA A 131 8.99 -5.77 -12.66
C ALA A 131 7.92 -4.68 -12.56
N GLU A 132 7.53 -4.13 -13.69
CA GLU A 132 6.19 -3.59 -13.88
C GLU A 132 5.28 -4.65 -13.28
N GLY A 133 4.64 -4.32 -12.18
CA GLY A 133 4.00 -5.24 -11.29
C GLY A 133 3.62 -6.55 -11.96
N ALA A 134 4.37 -7.61 -11.70
CA ALA A 134 4.01 -8.98 -12.08
C ALA A 134 2.58 -9.34 -11.63
N TRP A 135 2.07 -8.49 -10.79
CA TRP A 135 0.73 -8.43 -10.21
C TRP A 135 -0.41 -8.22 -11.23
N ALA A 136 -0.13 -7.72 -12.43
CA ALA A 136 -1.15 -7.44 -13.46
C ALA A 136 -1.38 -8.62 -14.42
N TYR A 137 -0.72 -9.77 -14.22
CA TYR A 137 -0.81 -10.92 -15.11
C TYR A 137 -1.55 -12.10 -14.46
N ARG A 138 -1.95 -13.09 -15.30
CA ARG A 138 -2.61 -14.33 -14.87
C ARG A 138 -1.83 -15.14 -13.82
N GLU A 139 -0.54 -14.86 -13.67
CA GLU A 139 0.38 -15.50 -12.72
C GLU A 139 0.56 -14.69 -11.43
N ASP A 140 -0.34 -13.74 -11.14
CA ASP A 140 -0.36 -12.99 -9.90
C ASP A 140 -0.45 -13.96 -8.71
N PRO A 141 0.57 -14.01 -7.83
CA PRO A 141 0.63 -14.98 -6.75
C PRO A 141 -0.50 -14.80 -5.72
N PHE A 142 -1.05 -13.59 -5.58
CA PHE A 142 -2.19 -13.36 -4.70
C PHE A 142 -3.47 -13.93 -5.28
N LEU A 143 -3.74 -13.72 -6.58
CA LEU A 143 -4.92 -14.28 -7.24
C LEU A 143 -4.87 -15.80 -7.23
N GLY A 144 -3.69 -16.39 -7.48
CA GLY A 144 -3.47 -17.84 -7.38
C GLY A 144 -3.67 -18.40 -5.96
N SER A 145 -3.52 -17.55 -4.94
CA SER A 145 -3.74 -17.89 -3.52
C SER A 145 -5.14 -17.54 -3.02
N GLY A 146 -6.10 -17.29 -3.91
CA GLY A 146 -7.51 -17.05 -3.57
C GLY A 146 -7.83 -15.65 -3.08
N PHE A 147 -6.94 -14.68 -3.25
CA PHE A 147 -7.27 -13.28 -3.04
C PHE A 147 -8.14 -12.75 -4.19
N LYS A 148 -8.97 -11.76 -3.88
CA LYS A 148 -9.61 -10.89 -4.86
C LYS A 148 -8.81 -9.59 -4.93
N ILE A 149 -8.94 -8.87 -6.05
CA ILE A 149 -8.25 -7.59 -6.28
C ILE A 149 -9.27 -6.48 -6.51
N ARG A 150 -8.99 -5.30 -5.95
CA ARG A 150 -9.61 -4.03 -6.32
C ARG A 150 -8.53 -3.05 -6.76
N VAL A 151 -8.64 -2.55 -7.97
CA VAL A 151 -7.75 -1.49 -8.46
C VAL A 151 -8.35 -0.13 -8.09
N VAL A 152 -7.53 0.71 -7.48
CA VAL A 152 -7.87 2.07 -7.05
C VAL A 152 -7.07 3.05 -7.89
N HIS A 153 -7.77 3.90 -8.64
CA HIS A 153 -7.14 4.95 -9.45
C HIS A 153 -6.89 6.19 -8.59
N CYS A 154 -5.63 6.41 -8.23
CA CYS A 154 -5.16 7.51 -7.41
C CYS A 154 -4.33 8.50 -8.25
N TRP A 155 -3.86 9.53 -7.58
CA TRP A 155 -2.97 10.53 -8.16
C TRP A 155 -1.88 10.91 -7.16
N TRP A 156 -0.70 11.22 -7.69
CA TRP A 156 0.21 12.13 -7.02
C TRP A 156 -0.18 13.53 -7.46
N THR A 157 -0.61 14.38 -6.55
CA THR A 157 -1.13 15.71 -6.84
C THR A 157 -0.20 16.75 -6.25
N PHE A 158 0.36 17.59 -7.10
CA PHE A 158 1.28 18.66 -6.72
C PHE A 158 0.55 20.02 -6.74
N PRO A 159 1.03 21.03 -5.99
CA PRO A 159 0.48 22.37 -6.02
C PRO A 159 0.65 23.05 -7.40
N SER A 160 1.77 22.78 -8.09
CA SER A 160 2.07 23.33 -9.42
C SER A 160 2.89 22.34 -10.28
N VAL A 161 2.97 22.59 -11.58
CA VAL A 161 3.82 21.83 -12.50
C VAL A 161 5.29 22.01 -12.16
N ASP A 162 5.70 23.20 -11.71
CA ASP A 162 7.09 23.48 -11.36
C ASP A 162 7.50 22.74 -10.07
N GLU A 163 6.61 22.65 -9.09
CA GLU A 163 6.85 21.81 -7.90
C GLU A 163 6.92 20.33 -8.26
N ALA A 164 6.07 19.86 -9.18
CA ALA A 164 6.14 18.50 -9.68
C ALA A 164 7.50 18.22 -10.34
N ARG A 165 8.01 19.14 -11.18
CA ARG A 165 9.34 19.03 -11.81
C ARG A 165 10.45 18.95 -10.78
N THR A 166 10.45 19.88 -9.84
CA THR A 166 11.46 19.93 -8.78
C THR A 166 11.50 18.65 -7.97
N PHE A 167 10.34 18.17 -7.55
CA PHE A 167 10.26 16.92 -6.81
C PHE A 167 10.71 15.70 -7.63
N LEU A 168 10.20 15.56 -8.85
CA LEU A 168 10.50 14.41 -9.69
C LEU A 168 11.98 14.35 -10.08
N GLU A 169 12.60 15.48 -10.38
CA GLU A 169 14.03 15.55 -10.66
C GLU A 169 14.87 15.21 -9.43
N ALA A 170 14.52 15.76 -8.26
CA ALA A 170 15.23 15.47 -7.02
C ALA A 170 15.10 14.00 -6.58
N ALA A 171 13.92 13.40 -6.77
CA ALA A 171 13.63 12.05 -6.33
C ALA A 171 14.10 10.95 -7.31
N PHE A 172 14.06 11.21 -8.62
CA PHE A 172 14.26 10.20 -9.65
C PHE A 172 15.28 10.60 -10.74
N GLY A 173 15.96 11.74 -10.57
CA GLY A 173 17.01 12.18 -11.49
C GLY A 173 16.52 12.31 -12.94
N ALA A 174 17.25 11.73 -13.87
CA ALA A 174 16.95 11.81 -15.31
C ALA A 174 15.59 11.19 -15.68
N MET A 175 15.16 10.11 -15.00
CA MET A 175 13.85 9.52 -15.22
C MET A 175 12.74 10.48 -14.78
N GLY A 176 12.90 11.08 -13.61
CA GLY A 176 11.96 12.07 -13.09
C GLY A 176 11.82 13.27 -14.03
N ARG A 177 12.93 13.79 -14.55
CA ARG A 177 12.94 14.87 -15.54
C ARG A 177 12.18 14.47 -16.82
N ALA A 178 12.44 13.29 -17.36
CA ALA A 178 11.77 12.80 -18.57
C ALA A 178 10.23 12.65 -18.39
N VAL A 179 9.78 12.31 -17.21
CA VAL A 179 8.34 12.29 -16.87
C VAL A 179 7.81 13.70 -16.70
N ALA A 180 8.54 14.57 -15.98
CA ALA A 180 8.16 15.93 -15.71
C ALA A 180 7.99 16.78 -16.99
N ASP A 181 8.85 16.60 -17.99
CA ASP A 181 8.80 17.31 -19.28
C ASP A 181 7.51 17.04 -20.07
N ARG A 182 6.82 15.97 -19.78
CA ARG A 182 5.55 15.57 -20.41
C ARG A 182 4.32 16.03 -19.62
N LEU A 183 4.51 16.59 -18.43
CA LEU A 183 3.40 17.02 -17.59
C LEU A 183 2.72 18.26 -18.16
N THR A 184 1.43 18.13 -18.41
CA THR A 184 0.53 19.24 -18.77
C THR A 184 -0.34 19.68 -17.58
N ARG A 185 -0.35 18.91 -16.50
CA ARG A 185 -1.09 19.15 -15.26
C ARG A 185 -0.23 18.75 -14.07
N PRO A 186 -0.41 19.37 -12.89
CA PRO A 186 0.41 19.09 -11.71
C PRO A 186 -0.01 17.76 -11.03
N ARG A 187 -0.11 16.69 -11.78
CA ARG A 187 -0.47 15.37 -11.25
C ARG A 187 0.03 14.23 -12.13
N LEU A 188 0.37 13.11 -11.49
CA LEU A 188 0.66 11.84 -12.15
C LEU A 188 -0.41 10.81 -11.78
N SER A 189 -0.83 10.03 -12.76
CA SER A 189 -1.69 8.88 -12.47
C SER A 189 -0.92 7.83 -11.67
N TYR A 190 -1.62 7.23 -10.71
CA TYR A 190 -1.07 6.18 -9.87
C TYR A 190 -2.16 5.14 -9.57
N ASN A 191 -1.94 3.91 -9.95
CA ASN A 191 -2.87 2.81 -9.72
C ASN A 191 -2.37 1.92 -8.60
N VAL A 192 -3.24 1.70 -7.63
CA VAL A 192 -2.95 0.86 -6.45
C VAL A 192 -3.83 -0.38 -6.50
N ALA A 193 -3.22 -1.54 -6.31
CA ALA A 193 -3.93 -2.79 -6.09
C ALA A 193 -4.19 -2.96 -4.60
N VAL A 194 -5.43 -3.23 -4.23
CA VAL A 194 -5.81 -3.70 -2.90
C VAL A 194 -6.27 -5.15 -3.06
N TYR A 195 -5.40 -6.08 -2.70
CA TYR A 195 -5.74 -7.50 -2.61
C TYR A 195 -6.45 -7.75 -1.29
N HIS A 196 -7.48 -8.57 -1.32
CA HIS A 196 -8.24 -8.87 -0.10
C HIS A 196 -8.72 -10.31 -0.05
N ARG A 197 -8.72 -10.86 1.16
CA ARG A 197 -9.21 -12.21 1.44
C ARG A 197 -9.77 -12.26 2.87
N THR A 198 -10.89 -12.97 3.05
CA THR A 198 -11.36 -13.37 4.38
C THR A 198 -10.57 -14.61 4.83
N LEU A 199 -10.02 -14.58 6.04
CA LEU A 199 -9.29 -15.70 6.62
C LEU A 199 -10.02 -16.22 7.85
N GLY A 200 -9.85 -17.53 8.15
CA GLY A 200 -10.47 -18.14 9.32
C GLY A 200 -11.90 -18.63 9.12
N GLU A 201 -12.44 -18.63 7.90
CA GLU A 201 -13.55 -19.52 7.57
C GLU A 201 -12.97 -20.89 7.29
N GLU A 202 -13.40 -21.93 8.06
CA GLU A 202 -13.16 -23.29 7.65
C GLU A 202 -13.81 -23.51 6.28
N PRO A 203 -13.13 -24.20 5.34
CA PRO A 203 -13.78 -24.57 4.09
C PRO A 203 -15.00 -25.42 4.43
N ALA A 204 -16.15 -24.98 3.97
CA ALA A 204 -17.41 -25.72 4.09
C ALA A 204 -17.34 -27.05 3.35
#